data_5275a55ad85cc54a1fbd4456b4ade8ea
#
_entry.id   5275a55ad85cc54a1fbd4456b4ade8ea
#
_cell.length_a   1.000
_cell.length_b   1.000
_cell.length_c   1.000
_cell.angle_alpha   90.00
_cell.angle_beta   90.00
_cell.angle_gamma   90.00
#
_symmetry.space_group_name_H-M   'P 1'
#
loop_
_entity.id
_entity.type
_entity.pdbx_description
1 polymer ?
#
loop_
_entity_poly.entity_id
_entity_poly.type
_entity_poly.pdbx_seq_one_letter_code
_entity_poly.pdbx_strand_id
1 'polypeptide(L)'
;MSVYEHVMNFKNKYPGTIAWRIKKHCDVIDKYLNPDEVVSYAFVAQKNHHSYEIFRTFAIAITNKRIIIAQKRLLFGYLFISITPEMYNDIKLTSLIIWGKVIIDTIKEKVILSNIDKNALPEIETQISQPMMAMKAASERNTTQTVEA
;
A
#
# COMPACT_ATOMS: atom_id res chain seq x y z
N MET A 1 14.42 -1.95 -9.25
CA MET A 1 14.26 -2.47 -7.87
C MET A 1 12.94 -3.23 -7.78
N SER A 2 12.98 -4.46 -7.34
CA SER A 2 11.78 -5.30 -7.18
C SER A 2 10.94 -4.82 -5.99
N VAL A 3 9.67 -5.27 -5.94
CA VAL A 3 8.81 -4.99 -4.77
C VAL A 3 9.45 -5.52 -3.49
N TYR A 4 10.04 -6.71 -3.54
CA TYR A 4 10.72 -7.29 -2.40
C TYR A 4 11.89 -6.44 -1.89
N GLU A 5 12.71 -5.89 -2.77
CA GLU A 5 13.83 -5.01 -2.38
C GLU A 5 13.32 -3.73 -1.71
N HIS A 6 12.28 -3.10 -2.23
CA HIS A 6 11.63 -1.96 -1.59
C HIS A 6 11.12 -2.30 -0.18
N VAL A 7 10.45 -3.45 -0.04
CA VAL A 7 9.91 -3.90 1.26
C VAL A 7 11.03 -4.20 2.24
N MET A 8 12.11 -4.83 1.79
CA MET A 8 13.24 -5.12 2.68
C MET A 8 13.97 -3.84 3.13
N ASN A 9 14.10 -2.85 2.25
CA ASN A 9 14.62 -1.54 2.64
C ASN A 9 13.74 -0.89 3.72
N PHE A 10 12.42 -0.94 3.54
CA PHE A 10 11.47 -0.47 4.56
C PHE A 10 11.63 -1.25 5.88
N LYS A 11 11.66 -2.57 5.82
CA LYS A 11 11.74 -3.43 7.00
C LYS A 11 13.05 -3.22 7.77
N ASN A 12 14.14 -3.00 7.08
CA ASN A 12 15.44 -2.71 7.68
C ASN A 12 15.45 -1.34 8.38
N LYS A 13 14.78 -0.35 7.79
CA LYS A 13 14.65 0.98 8.37
C LYS A 13 13.67 1.03 9.54
N TYR A 14 12.63 0.22 9.49
CA TYR A 14 11.54 0.17 10.47
C TYR A 14 11.30 -1.25 10.99
N PRO A 15 12.25 -1.81 11.76
CA PRO A 15 12.23 -3.21 12.16
C PRO A 15 11.09 -3.58 13.13
N GLY A 16 10.47 -2.59 13.77
CA GLY A 16 9.32 -2.79 14.66
C GLY A 16 8.03 -3.23 13.94
N THR A 17 7.97 -3.12 12.62
CA THR A 17 6.83 -3.57 11.83
C THR A 17 6.74 -5.10 11.85
N ILE A 18 5.56 -5.63 12.16
CA ILE A 18 5.30 -7.08 12.17
C ILE A 18 4.95 -7.54 10.77
N ALA A 19 5.73 -8.49 10.25
CA ALA A 19 5.49 -9.04 8.92
C ALA A 19 6.06 -10.47 8.79
N TRP A 20 5.30 -11.32 8.13
CA TRP A 20 5.64 -12.73 7.89
C TRP A 20 5.57 -13.05 6.40
N ARG A 21 6.41 -13.98 5.93
CA ARG A 21 6.40 -14.49 4.55
C ARG A 21 6.47 -13.39 3.49
N ILE A 22 7.25 -12.35 3.75
CA ILE A 22 7.32 -11.11 2.96
C ILE A 22 7.51 -11.40 1.47
N LYS A 23 8.50 -12.23 1.12
CA LYS A 23 8.82 -12.55 -0.28
C LYS A 23 7.61 -13.08 -1.04
N LYS A 24 6.83 -13.97 -0.42
CA LYS A 24 5.65 -14.59 -1.06
C LYS A 24 4.55 -13.58 -1.35
N HIS A 25 4.36 -12.60 -0.48
CA HIS A 25 3.38 -11.53 -0.72
C HIS A 25 3.84 -10.57 -1.83
N CYS A 26 5.14 -10.25 -1.85
CA CYS A 26 5.72 -9.41 -2.90
C CYS A 26 5.63 -10.09 -4.28
N ASP A 27 5.85 -11.39 -4.36
CA ASP A 27 5.76 -12.14 -5.61
C ASP A 27 4.35 -12.08 -6.24
N VAL A 28 3.31 -11.93 -5.43
CA VAL A 28 1.95 -11.72 -5.94
C VAL A 28 1.86 -10.38 -6.67
N ILE A 29 2.44 -9.32 -6.10
CA ILE A 29 2.44 -8.00 -6.74
C ILE A 29 3.24 -8.04 -8.05
N ASP A 30 4.45 -8.58 -8.01
CA ASP A 30 5.33 -8.63 -9.19
C ASP A 30 4.65 -9.31 -10.40
N LYS A 31 3.78 -10.29 -10.17
CA LYS A 31 2.99 -10.96 -11.21
C LYS A 31 2.02 -10.04 -11.95
N TYR A 32 1.52 -9.01 -11.27
CA TYR A 32 0.43 -8.16 -11.77
C TYR A 32 0.88 -6.76 -12.16
N LEU A 33 2.18 -6.46 -12.04
CA LEU A 33 2.71 -5.20 -12.55
C LEU A 33 2.60 -5.18 -14.08
N ASN A 34 2.10 -4.07 -14.60
CA ASN A 34 2.12 -3.84 -16.04
C ASN A 34 3.55 -3.55 -16.52
N PRO A 35 3.88 -3.77 -17.82
CA PRO A 35 5.23 -3.54 -18.33
C PRO A 35 5.77 -2.12 -18.13
N ASP A 36 4.89 -1.13 -18.11
CA ASP A 36 5.20 0.30 -17.91
C ASP A 36 4.90 0.80 -16.49
N GLU A 37 4.62 -0.12 -15.57
CA GLU A 37 4.31 0.20 -14.18
C GLU A 37 5.57 0.14 -13.31
N VAL A 38 5.90 1.25 -12.67
CA VAL A 38 7.11 1.41 -11.86
C VAL A 38 6.73 1.55 -10.40
N VAL A 39 7.31 0.71 -9.55
CA VAL A 39 7.16 0.80 -8.10
C VAL A 39 8.06 1.92 -7.57
N SER A 40 7.48 2.88 -6.90
CA SER A 40 8.22 3.98 -6.25
C SER A 40 8.48 3.72 -4.76
N TYR A 41 7.59 2.98 -4.10
CA TYR A 41 7.68 2.66 -2.68
C TYR A 41 6.94 1.38 -2.38
N ALA A 42 7.41 0.61 -1.41
CA ALA A 42 6.67 -0.54 -0.91
C ALA A 42 6.97 -0.79 0.57
N PHE A 43 5.97 -1.28 1.27
CA PHE A 43 6.08 -1.64 2.69
C PHE A 43 5.19 -2.84 3.00
N VAL A 44 5.22 -3.28 4.24
CA VAL A 44 4.39 -4.38 4.76
C VAL A 44 3.60 -3.93 5.96
N ALA A 45 2.43 -4.52 6.14
CA ALA A 45 1.56 -4.29 7.28
C ALA A 45 0.63 -5.48 7.48
N GLN A 46 -0.11 -5.47 8.58
CA GLN A 46 -1.21 -6.41 8.83
C GLN A 46 -2.52 -5.75 8.41
N LYS A 47 -3.32 -6.42 7.60
CA LYS A 47 -4.67 -5.94 7.25
C LYS A 47 -5.69 -6.62 8.15
N ASN A 48 -5.95 -6.04 9.30
CA ASN A 48 -6.88 -6.59 10.29
C ASN A 48 -7.45 -5.49 11.19
N HIS A 49 -8.50 -5.82 11.91
CA HIS A 49 -9.09 -4.94 12.91
C HIS A 49 -8.47 -5.13 14.31
N HIS A 50 -7.72 -6.20 14.52
CA HIS A 50 -7.17 -6.59 15.82
C HIS A 50 -5.68 -6.89 15.74
N SER A 51 -4.91 -6.34 16.65
CA SER A 51 -3.44 -6.45 16.67
C SER A 51 -2.90 -7.87 16.90
N TYR A 52 -3.74 -8.79 17.40
CA TYR A 52 -3.34 -10.18 17.62
C TYR A 52 -3.45 -11.07 16.37
N GLU A 53 -4.02 -10.58 15.29
CA GLU A 53 -4.13 -11.33 14.01
C GLU A 53 -2.83 -11.23 13.20
N ILE A 54 -1.73 -11.72 13.76
CA ILE A 54 -0.38 -11.55 13.20
C ILE A 54 -0.12 -12.27 11.86
N PHE A 55 -1.01 -13.17 11.45
CA PHE A 55 -0.86 -13.92 10.20
C PHE A 55 -1.44 -13.23 8.96
N ARG A 56 -1.98 -12.03 9.11
CA ARG A 56 -2.58 -11.27 8.02
C ARG A 56 -1.63 -10.24 7.41
N THR A 57 -0.39 -10.63 7.17
CA THR A 57 0.59 -9.79 6.49
C THR A 57 0.20 -9.58 5.04
N PHE A 58 0.23 -8.29 4.61
CA PHE A 58 0.09 -7.87 3.23
C PHE A 58 1.32 -7.08 2.81
N ALA A 59 1.74 -7.25 1.56
CA ALA A 59 2.66 -6.32 0.91
C ALA A 59 1.86 -5.19 0.25
N ILE A 60 2.34 -3.98 0.40
CA ILE A 60 1.73 -2.78 -0.18
C ILE A 60 2.77 -2.13 -1.09
N ALA A 61 2.42 -1.87 -2.34
CA ALA A 61 3.27 -1.17 -3.30
C ALA A 61 2.56 0.06 -3.86
N ILE A 62 3.29 1.14 -3.92
CA ILE A 62 2.87 2.39 -4.56
C ILE A 62 3.59 2.46 -5.90
N THR A 63 2.81 2.58 -6.97
CA THR A 63 3.32 2.65 -8.32
C THR A 63 2.98 3.99 -8.98
N ASN A 64 3.48 4.20 -10.17
CA ASN A 64 3.10 5.36 -11.00
C ASN A 64 1.65 5.31 -11.51
N LYS A 65 0.87 4.27 -11.14
CA LYS A 65 -0.51 4.09 -11.62
C LYS A 65 -1.52 3.86 -10.49
N ARG A 66 -1.12 3.23 -9.39
CA ARG A 66 -2.06 2.77 -8.35
C ARG A 66 -1.35 2.38 -7.06
N ILE A 67 -2.15 2.11 -6.03
CA ILE A 67 -1.72 1.37 -4.84
C ILE A 67 -2.12 -0.08 -5.01
N ILE A 68 -1.19 -1.00 -4.78
CA ILE A 68 -1.46 -2.44 -4.82
C ILE A 68 -1.26 -3.01 -3.42
N ILE A 69 -2.23 -3.81 -2.96
CA ILE A 69 -2.18 -4.49 -1.67
C ILE A 69 -2.41 -5.97 -1.94
N ALA A 70 -1.45 -6.81 -1.58
CA ALA A 70 -1.51 -8.23 -1.91
C ALA A 70 -1.02 -9.13 -0.79
N GLN A 71 -1.60 -10.34 -0.75
CA GLN A 71 -1.24 -11.39 0.19
C GLN A 71 -1.24 -12.74 -0.53
N LYS A 72 -0.19 -13.52 -0.34
CA LYS A 72 -0.20 -14.95 -0.64
C LYS A 72 -0.84 -15.69 0.54
N ARG A 73 -1.95 -16.38 0.30
CA ARG A 73 -2.61 -17.19 1.33
C ARG A 73 -1.73 -18.36 1.76
N LEU A 74 -1.95 -18.84 2.97
CA LEU A 74 -1.12 -19.89 3.56
C LEU A 74 -1.25 -21.22 2.82
N LEU A 75 -2.48 -21.62 2.47
CA LEU A 75 -2.75 -22.90 1.82
C LEU A 75 -3.00 -22.74 0.31
N PHE A 76 -4.01 -21.98 -0.07
CA PHE A 76 -4.43 -21.83 -1.46
C PHE A 76 -4.68 -20.38 -1.84
N GLY A 77 -4.21 -20.01 -3.04
CA GLY A 77 -4.54 -18.75 -3.67
C GLY A 77 -3.87 -17.52 -3.04
N TYR A 78 -4.42 -16.37 -3.36
CA TYR A 78 -3.92 -15.06 -2.92
C TYR A 78 -5.07 -14.05 -2.90
N LEU A 79 -4.82 -12.91 -2.24
CA LEU A 79 -5.68 -11.73 -2.29
C LEU A 79 -4.92 -10.61 -2.99
N PHE A 80 -5.64 -9.85 -3.80
CA PHE A 80 -5.11 -8.73 -4.57
C PHE A 80 -6.11 -7.58 -4.57
N ILE A 81 -5.69 -6.41 -4.11
CA ILE A 81 -6.49 -5.19 -4.08
C ILE A 81 -5.73 -4.13 -4.86
N SER A 82 -6.41 -3.51 -5.82
CA SER A 82 -5.89 -2.39 -6.59
C SER A 82 -6.70 -1.14 -6.28
N ILE A 83 -6.02 -0.07 -5.85
CA ILE A 83 -6.63 1.23 -5.56
C ILE A 83 -6.09 2.23 -6.60
N THR A 84 -6.92 2.57 -7.57
CA THR A 84 -6.59 3.58 -8.59
C THR A 84 -6.73 4.98 -8.00
N PRO A 85 -6.13 6.03 -8.61
CA PRO A 85 -6.27 7.40 -8.12
C PRO A 85 -7.72 7.86 -7.97
N GLU A 86 -8.61 7.43 -8.87
CA GLU A 86 -10.04 7.78 -8.82
C GLU A 86 -10.77 7.17 -7.63
N MET A 87 -10.28 6.03 -7.12
CA MET A 87 -10.85 5.35 -5.94
C MET A 87 -10.34 5.94 -4.62
N TYR A 88 -9.19 6.57 -4.63
CA TYR A 88 -8.53 7.12 -3.44
C TYR A 88 -9.22 8.40 -2.98
N ASN A 89 -9.60 8.48 -1.70
CA ASN A 89 -10.13 9.68 -1.09
C ASN A 89 -9.10 10.35 -0.18
N ASP A 90 -8.63 9.62 0.84
CA ASP A 90 -7.77 10.18 1.87
C ASP A 90 -6.98 9.10 2.62
N ILE A 91 -6.02 9.53 3.41
CA ILE A 91 -5.25 8.69 4.31
C ILE A 91 -5.34 9.24 5.74
N LYS A 92 -5.56 8.35 6.71
CA LYS A 92 -5.54 8.67 8.13
C LYS A 92 -4.50 7.84 8.85
N LEU A 93 -3.74 8.48 9.71
CA LEU A 93 -2.70 7.85 10.51
C LEU A 93 -3.08 7.88 12.00
N THR A 94 -2.78 6.80 12.69
CA THR A 94 -2.95 6.74 14.14
C THR A 94 -1.69 6.13 14.75
N SER A 95 -1.01 6.87 15.61
CA SER A 95 0.11 6.36 16.39
C SER A 95 -0.40 5.81 17.71
N LEU A 96 -0.11 4.54 17.97
CA LEU A 96 -0.39 3.88 19.24
C LEU A 96 0.90 3.79 20.08
N ILE A 97 0.85 3.09 21.19
CA ILE A 97 2.00 3.02 22.13
C ILE A 97 3.22 2.37 21.48
N ILE A 98 3.03 1.25 20.79
CA ILE A 98 4.10 0.45 20.19
C ILE A 98 4.06 0.56 18.65
N TRP A 99 2.87 0.40 18.07
CA TRP A 99 2.67 0.36 16.62
C TRP A 99 1.82 1.52 16.12
N GLY A 100 1.88 1.72 14.82
CA GLY A 100 1.03 2.64 14.08
C GLY A 100 -0.01 1.91 13.24
N LYS A 101 -1.03 2.68 12.87
CA LYS A 101 -2.12 2.24 11.99
C LYS A 101 -2.28 3.26 10.86
N VAL A 102 -2.47 2.74 9.65
CA VAL A 102 -2.76 3.53 8.45
C VAL A 102 -4.13 3.11 7.94
N ILE A 103 -5.01 4.07 7.71
CA ILE A 103 -6.32 3.85 7.12
C ILE A 103 -6.36 4.56 5.77
N ILE A 104 -6.51 3.81 4.69
CA ILE A 104 -6.69 4.34 3.34
C ILE A 104 -8.19 4.34 3.06
N ASP A 105 -8.76 5.54 2.94
CA ASP A 105 -10.16 5.71 2.60
C ASP A 105 -10.33 5.68 1.08
N THR A 106 -11.23 4.83 0.61
CA THR A 106 -11.54 4.70 -0.82
C THR A 106 -13.07 4.82 -1.03
N ILE A 107 -13.47 5.00 -2.27
CA ILE A 107 -14.91 5.06 -2.63
C ILE A 107 -15.66 3.75 -2.33
N LYS A 108 -14.96 2.63 -2.16
CA LYS A 108 -15.56 1.31 -1.91
C LYS A 108 -15.50 0.90 -0.45
N GLU A 109 -14.34 1.10 0.17
CA GLU A 109 -14.07 0.63 1.53
C GLU A 109 -12.95 1.42 2.19
N LYS A 110 -12.83 1.26 3.51
CA LYS A 110 -11.65 1.70 4.26
C LYS A 110 -10.70 0.52 4.42
N VAL A 111 -9.47 0.68 3.94
CA VAL A 111 -8.41 -0.32 4.12
C VAL A 111 -7.62 0.01 5.37
N ILE A 112 -7.66 -0.87 6.36
CA ILE A 112 -6.99 -0.68 7.65
C ILE A 112 -5.71 -1.51 7.68
N LEU A 113 -4.56 -0.84 7.79
CA LEU A 113 -3.24 -1.43 7.88
C LEU A 113 -2.68 -1.17 9.28
N SER A 114 -2.29 -2.21 9.99
CA SER A 114 -1.89 -2.15 11.39
C SER A 114 -0.54 -2.83 11.66
N ASN A 115 -0.09 -2.75 12.91
CA ASN A 115 1.17 -3.34 13.39
C ASN A 115 2.40 -2.84 12.62
N ILE A 116 2.36 -1.59 12.21
CA ILE A 116 3.44 -0.89 11.54
C ILE A 116 4.31 -0.19 12.61
N ASP A 117 5.62 -0.20 12.41
CA ASP A 117 6.51 0.63 13.24
C ASP A 117 6.01 2.08 13.20
N LYS A 118 5.69 2.65 14.36
CA LYS A 118 5.12 4.00 14.44
C LYS A 118 6.03 5.08 13.84
N ASN A 119 7.33 4.85 13.82
CA ASN A 119 8.29 5.79 13.24
C ASN A 119 8.23 5.85 11.71
N ALA A 120 7.58 4.87 11.08
CA ALA A 120 7.36 4.83 9.62
C ALA A 120 6.17 5.69 9.16
N LEU A 121 5.28 6.08 10.05
CA LEU A 121 4.03 6.76 9.68
C LEU A 121 4.22 8.04 8.84
N PRO A 122 5.13 8.96 9.17
CA PRO A 122 5.35 10.16 8.35
C PRO A 122 5.83 9.83 6.94
N GLU A 123 6.70 8.84 6.78
CA GLU A 123 7.19 8.41 5.47
C GLU A 123 6.08 7.76 4.65
N ILE A 124 5.29 6.87 5.24
CA ILE A 124 4.16 6.22 4.58
C ILE A 124 3.13 7.25 4.11
N GLU A 125 2.79 8.22 4.96
CA GLU A 125 1.86 9.29 4.59
C GLU A 125 2.35 10.02 3.34
N THR A 126 3.58 10.48 3.34
CA THR A 126 4.17 11.21 2.21
C THR A 126 4.21 10.35 0.94
N GLN A 127 4.63 9.09 1.06
CA GLN A 127 4.78 8.18 -0.07
C GLN A 127 3.44 7.73 -0.68
N ILE A 128 2.35 7.83 0.06
CA ILE A 128 1.00 7.54 -0.45
C ILE A 128 0.30 8.81 -0.92
N SER A 129 0.21 9.83 -0.07
CA SER A 129 -0.65 10.97 -0.35
C SER A 129 -0.15 11.80 -1.53
N GLN A 130 1.14 12.08 -1.61
CA GLN A 130 1.69 12.92 -2.70
C GLN A 130 1.50 12.30 -4.09
N PRO A 131 1.92 11.05 -4.36
CA PRO A 131 1.69 10.44 -5.67
C PRO A 131 0.22 10.30 -6.02
N MET A 132 -0.63 9.90 -5.07
CA MET A 132 -2.04 9.69 -5.33
C MET A 132 -2.78 11.00 -5.63
N MET A 133 -2.47 12.07 -4.92
CA MET A 133 -3.03 13.39 -5.18
C MET A 133 -2.58 13.93 -6.55
N ALA A 134 -1.30 13.76 -6.90
CA ALA A 134 -0.77 14.18 -8.19
C ALA A 134 -1.40 13.42 -9.36
N MET A 135 -1.56 12.10 -9.25
CA MET A 135 -2.21 11.27 -10.27
C MET A 135 -3.69 11.60 -10.42
N LYS A 136 -4.39 11.85 -9.30
CA LYS A 136 -5.80 12.23 -9.30
C LYS A 136 -6.01 13.57 -10.02
N ALA A 137 -5.20 14.58 -9.71
CA ALA A 137 -5.26 15.88 -10.37
C ALA A 137 -4.96 15.80 -11.87
N ALA A 138 -4.01 14.95 -12.29
CA ALA A 138 -3.72 14.71 -13.71
C ALA A 138 -4.89 14.05 -14.44
N SER A 139 -5.54 13.07 -13.82
CA SER A 139 -6.73 12.40 -14.36
C SER A 139 -7.89 13.37 -14.57
N GLU A 140 -8.17 14.22 -13.59
CA GLU A 140 -9.23 15.24 -13.65
C GLU A 140 -8.99 16.25 -14.80
N ARG A 141 -7.75 16.71 -14.98
CA ARG A 141 -7.39 17.63 -16.09
C ARG A 141 -7.63 17.00 -17.45
N ASN A 142 -7.24 15.74 -17.62
CA ASN A 142 -7.43 15.03 -18.89
C ASN A 142 -8.92 14.85 -19.21
N THR A 143 -9.76 14.61 -18.21
CA THR A 143 -11.21 14.48 -18.39
C THR A 143 -11.83 15.81 -18.84
N THR A 144 -11.40 16.92 -18.24
CA THR A 144 -11.89 18.26 -18.62
C THR A 144 -11.54 18.61 -20.07
N GLN A 145 -10.30 18.33 -20.49
CA GLN A 145 -9.88 18.58 -21.87
C GLN A 145 -10.66 17.76 -22.90
N THR A 146 -11.05 16.55 -22.55
CA THR A 146 -11.85 15.68 -23.45
C THR A 146 -13.28 16.19 -23.61
N VAL A 147 -13.84 16.81 -22.58
CA VAL A 147 -15.20 17.39 -22.62
C VAL A 147 -15.25 18.71 -23.39
N GLU A 148 -14.19 19.50 -23.39
CA GLU A 148 -14.07 20.77 -24.11
C GLU A 148 -13.73 20.59 -25.60
N ALA A 149 -13.27 19.43 -25.99
CA ALA A 149 -12.99 19.08 -27.39
C ALA A 149 -14.23 18.45 -28.03
#